data_604d32244b3e8d9afa1ff8719b45a21c
#
_entry.id   604d32244b3e8d9afa1ff8719b45a21c
#
_cell.length_a   1.000
_cell.length_b   1.000
_cell.length_c   1.000
_cell.angle_alpha   90.00
_cell.angle_beta   90.00
_cell.angle_gamma   90.00
#
_symmetry.space_group_name_H-M   'P 1'
#
loop_
_entity.id
_entity.type
_entity.pdbx_description
1 polymer ?
#
loop_
_entity_poly.entity_id
_entity_poly.type
_entity_poly.pdbx_seq_one_letter_code
_entity_poly.pdbx_strand_id
1 'polypeptide(L)'
;AERDHFVIGGHVSPDGDCLGSALGLTWALRQLGKEVACILARDEEPPSDLMFLPGADRLVPAARFEGPCECFVAVDVPTPERLGDGARLHEAAPFTITVDHHAVPRAMSDLSYTDPDAASTSLLIWELAACLGADRDRLVASCCYTGLMTDTGRFQHGNTDAAAFKGAWEMVDAGADPGAISRA
;
A
#
# COMPACT_ATOMS: atom_id res chain seq x y z
N ALA A 1 3.43 15.37 -9.42
CA ALA A 1 2.58 16.51 -8.99
C ALA A 1 1.56 16.94 -10.06
N GLU A 2 1.73 16.52 -11.31
CA GLU A 2 0.90 16.97 -12.46
C GLU A 2 -0.23 16.00 -12.82
N ARG A 3 -0.24 14.77 -12.26
CA ARG A 3 -1.28 13.76 -12.51
C ARG A 3 -2.33 13.77 -11.44
N ASP A 4 -3.58 13.44 -11.81
CA ASP A 4 -4.72 13.51 -10.89
C ASP A 4 -5.41 12.17 -10.67
N HIS A 5 -5.43 11.26 -11.65
CA HIS A 5 -6.11 9.98 -11.55
C HIS A 5 -5.12 8.84 -11.29
N PHE A 6 -5.07 8.38 -10.05
CA PHE A 6 -4.19 7.29 -9.62
C PHE A 6 -4.98 5.98 -9.45
N VAL A 7 -4.40 4.88 -9.90
CA VAL A 7 -4.86 3.54 -9.59
C VAL A 7 -3.77 2.84 -8.79
N ILE A 8 -4.11 2.34 -7.61
CA ILE A 8 -3.17 1.65 -6.72
C ILE A 8 -3.58 0.19 -6.64
N GLY A 9 -2.65 -0.71 -6.90
CA GLY A 9 -2.86 -2.14 -6.82
C GLY A 9 -1.67 -2.86 -6.20
N GLY A 10 -1.98 -3.92 -5.46
CA GLY A 10 -1.01 -4.82 -4.85
C GLY A 10 -1.03 -6.21 -5.49
N HIS A 11 -0.49 -7.20 -4.78
CA HIS A 11 -0.36 -8.55 -5.29
C HIS A 11 -1.63 -9.40 -5.14
N VAL A 12 -1.72 -10.50 -5.91
CA VAL A 12 -2.73 -11.56 -5.72
C VAL A 12 -2.61 -12.18 -4.34
N SER A 13 -3.76 -12.57 -3.74
CA SER A 13 -3.83 -13.05 -2.36
C SER A 13 -3.26 -12.00 -1.38
N PRO A 14 -3.86 -10.81 -1.33
CA PRO A 14 -3.31 -9.69 -0.57
C PRO A 14 -3.30 -10.00 0.94
N ASP A 15 -2.22 -9.61 1.58
CA ASP A 15 -2.04 -9.66 3.04
C ASP A 15 -2.13 -8.27 3.67
N GLY A 16 -1.76 -8.16 4.94
CA GLY A 16 -1.83 -6.91 5.67
C GLY A 16 -0.89 -5.84 5.14
N ASP A 17 0.29 -6.18 4.62
CA ASP A 17 1.22 -5.20 4.05
C ASP A 17 0.76 -4.73 2.68
N CYS A 18 0.27 -5.65 1.85
CA CYS A 18 -0.30 -5.31 0.55
C CYS A 18 -1.48 -4.34 0.66
N LEU A 19 -2.50 -4.65 1.48
CA LEU A 19 -3.67 -3.77 1.64
C LEU A 19 -3.35 -2.54 2.50
N GLY A 20 -2.52 -2.68 3.51
CA GLY A 20 -2.09 -1.57 4.36
C GLY A 20 -1.33 -0.50 3.57
N SER A 21 -0.37 -0.89 2.75
CA SER A 21 0.38 0.02 1.88
C SER A 21 -0.51 0.66 0.81
N ALA A 22 -1.38 -0.12 0.14
CA ALA A 22 -2.27 0.39 -0.89
C ALA A 22 -3.29 1.41 -0.34
N LEU A 23 -3.95 1.09 0.77
CA LEU A 23 -4.94 1.97 1.40
C LEU A 23 -4.27 3.17 2.09
N GLY A 24 -3.10 2.99 2.71
CA GLY A 24 -2.32 4.08 3.29
C GLY A 24 -1.95 5.12 2.25
N LEU A 25 -1.42 4.69 1.10
CA LEU A 25 -1.12 5.59 -0.01
C LEU A 25 -2.38 6.23 -0.60
N THR A 26 -3.48 5.48 -0.69
CA THR A 26 -4.78 6.01 -1.15
C THR A 26 -5.22 7.20 -0.31
N TRP A 27 -5.18 7.08 1.02
CA TRP A 27 -5.57 8.16 1.92
C TRP A 27 -4.60 9.34 1.83
N ALA A 28 -3.29 9.10 1.78
CA ALA A 28 -2.29 10.15 1.64
C ALA A 28 -2.48 10.97 0.35
N LEU A 29 -2.70 10.32 -0.79
CA LEU A 29 -2.92 11.01 -2.06
C LEU A 29 -4.25 11.77 -2.11
N ARG A 30 -5.32 11.23 -1.51
CA ARG A 30 -6.62 11.93 -1.41
C ARG A 30 -6.53 13.21 -0.59
N GLN A 31 -5.74 13.23 0.48
CA GLN A 31 -5.48 14.46 1.26
C GLN A 31 -4.77 15.53 0.43
N LEU A 32 -3.98 15.13 -0.56
CA LEU A 32 -3.33 16.01 -1.52
C LEU A 32 -4.25 16.42 -2.69
N GLY A 33 -5.55 16.09 -2.60
CA GLY A 33 -6.56 16.44 -3.60
C GLY A 33 -6.55 15.55 -4.85
N LYS A 34 -5.93 14.37 -4.80
CA LYS A 34 -5.89 13.45 -5.93
C LYS A 34 -7.09 12.51 -5.96
N GLU A 35 -7.55 12.16 -7.17
CA GLU A 35 -8.51 11.10 -7.38
C GLU A 35 -7.81 9.74 -7.40
N VAL A 36 -8.22 8.86 -6.50
CA VAL A 36 -7.52 7.59 -6.28
C VAL A 36 -8.52 6.44 -6.20
N ALA A 37 -8.30 5.42 -7.01
CA ALA A 37 -8.92 4.11 -6.89
C ALA A 37 -7.90 3.10 -6.36
N CYS A 38 -8.32 2.31 -5.37
CA CYS A 38 -7.55 1.16 -4.90
C CYS A 38 -8.22 -0.12 -5.41
N ILE A 39 -7.43 -1.00 -6.02
CA ILE A 39 -7.95 -2.18 -6.71
C ILE A 39 -7.45 -3.48 -6.08
N LEU A 40 -8.26 -4.52 -6.19
CA LEU A 40 -7.87 -5.90 -5.91
C LEU A 40 -7.34 -6.56 -7.19
N ALA A 41 -6.29 -7.35 -7.05
CA ALA A 41 -5.65 -8.06 -8.16
C ALA A 41 -6.54 -9.12 -8.83
N ARG A 42 -7.60 -9.56 -8.15
CA ARG A 42 -8.57 -10.54 -8.65
C ARG A 42 -10.00 -10.12 -8.34
N ASP A 43 -10.96 -10.75 -9.04
CA ASP A 43 -12.40 -10.60 -8.77
C ASP A 43 -12.81 -11.50 -7.60
N GLU A 44 -12.39 -11.10 -6.40
CA GLU A 44 -12.65 -11.77 -5.14
C GLU A 44 -12.93 -10.75 -4.03
N GLU A 45 -13.56 -11.19 -2.96
CA GLU A 45 -13.74 -10.34 -1.76
C GLU A 45 -12.39 -10.16 -1.05
N PRO A 46 -12.13 -8.98 -0.44
CA PRO A 46 -10.97 -8.79 0.40
C PRO A 46 -10.95 -9.80 1.56
N PRO A 47 -9.77 -10.15 2.09
CA PRO A 47 -9.67 -10.97 3.29
C PRO A 47 -10.53 -10.39 4.43
N SER A 48 -11.38 -11.23 5.04
CA SER A 48 -12.37 -10.79 6.02
C SER A 48 -11.75 -10.17 7.28
N ASP A 49 -10.56 -10.62 7.65
CA ASP A 49 -9.73 -10.11 8.75
C ASP A 49 -9.05 -8.78 8.45
N LEU A 50 -9.09 -8.30 7.21
CA LEU A 50 -8.58 -6.99 6.80
C LEU A 50 -9.69 -5.98 6.48
N MET A 51 -10.97 -6.37 6.59
CA MET A 51 -12.12 -5.49 6.31
C MET A 51 -12.26 -4.33 7.30
N PHE A 52 -11.56 -4.36 8.43
CA PHE A 52 -11.52 -3.24 9.38
C PHE A 52 -10.65 -2.07 8.89
N LEU A 53 -9.79 -2.28 7.88
CA LEU A 53 -8.94 -1.22 7.33
C LEU A 53 -9.77 -0.08 6.76
N PRO A 54 -9.43 1.18 7.06
CA PRO A 54 -10.11 2.33 6.48
C PRO A 54 -10.07 2.29 4.95
N GLY A 55 -11.24 2.19 4.31
CA GLY A 55 -11.39 2.15 2.85
C GLY A 55 -11.41 0.75 2.24
N ALA A 56 -11.32 -0.32 3.02
CA ALA A 56 -11.43 -1.69 2.51
C ALA A 56 -12.79 -1.96 1.82
N ASP A 57 -13.85 -1.30 2.29
CA ASP A 57 -15.18 -1.33 1.70
C ASP A 57 -15.30 -0.67 0.31
N ARG A 58 -14.25 0.01 -0.14
CA ARG A 58 -14.18 0.72 -1.43
C ARG A 58 -13.20 0.09 -2.42
N LEU A 59 -12.64 -1.05 -2.08
CA LEU A 59 -11.78 -1.80 -2.98
C LEU A 59 -12.58 -2.28 -4.19
N VAL A 60 -12.02 -2.12 -5.38
CA VAL A 60 -12.67 -2.53 -6.63
C VAL A 60 -11.84 -3.61 -7.29
N PRO A 61 -12.39 -4.77 -7.65
CA PRO A 61 -11.68 -5.74 -8.46
C PRO A 61 -11.13 -5.13 -9.75
N ALA A 62 -9.85 -5.37 -10.04
CA ALA A 62 -9.21 -4.81 -11.25
C ALA A 62 -9.98 -5.15 -12.53
N ALA A 63 -10.55 -6.36 -12.62
CA ALA A 63 -11.35 -6.80 -13.75
C ALA A 63 -12.61 -5.93 -14.01
N ARG A 64 -13.14 -5.27 -12.96
CA ARG A 64 -14.34 -4.42 -13.03
C ARG A 64 -14.02 -2.92 -13.05
N PHE A 65 -12.74 -2.54 -12.95
CA PHE A 65 -12.36 -1.13 -12.96
C PHE A 65 -12.36 -0.57 -14.39
N GLU A 66 -13.17 0.47 -14.62
CA GLU A 66 -13.33 1.17 -15.91
C GLU A 66 -12.99 2.68 -15.79
N GLY A 67 -12.50 3.13 -14.65
CA GLY A 67 -12.16 4.52 -14.41
C GLY A 67 -10.87 4.97 -15.12
N PRO A 68 -10.60 6.29 -15.14
CA PRO A 68 -9.36 6.83 -15.69
C PRO A 68 -8.16 6.37 -14.85
N CYS A 69 -7.03 6.14 -15.53
CA CYS A 69 -5.75 5.80 -14.92
C CYS A 69 -4.63 6.60 -15.60
N GLU A 70 -4.19 7.70 -15.01
CA GLU A 70 -3.05 8.47 -15.49
C GLU A 70 -1.72 7.98 -14.89
N CYS A 71 -1.81 7.36 -13.73
CA CYS A 71 -0.68 6.76 -13.04
C CYS A 71 -1.11 5.49 -12.31
N PHE A 72 -0.47 4.38 -12.64
CA PHE A 72 -0.63 3.15 -11.88
C PHE A 72 0.50 3.03 -10.85
N VAL A 73 0.13 2.80 -9.58
CA VAL A 73 1.10 2.56 -8.52
C VAL A 73 0.97 1.12 -8.04
N ALA A 74 1.98 0.31 -8.33
CA ALA A 74 2.11 -1.04 -7.79
C ALA A 74 2.77 -0.95 -6.41
N VAL A 75 2.13 -1.48 -5.39
CA VAL A 75 2.66 -1.54 -4.04
C VAL A 75 2.79 -2.99 -3.60
N ASP A 76 3.92 -3.31 -2.96
CA ASP A 76 4.17 -4.64 -2.41
C ASP A 76 4.07 -5.76 -3.48
N VAL A 77 4.60 -5.49 -4.66
CA VAL A 77 4.54 -6.40 -5.81
C VAL A 77 5.91 -6.58 -6.43
N PRO A 78 6.56 -7.72 -6.22
CA PRO A 78 7.91 -7.97 -6.74
C PRO A 78 7.95 -8.25 -8.25
N THR A 79 6.84 -8.73 -8.86
CA THR A 79 6.81 -9.04 -10.30
C THR A 79 5.45 -8.73 -10.93
N PRO A 80 5.40 -8.42 -12.25
CA PRO A 80 4.13 -8.09 -12.94
C PRO A 80 3.07 -9.20 -12.86
N GLU A 81 3.48 -10.46 -12.83
CA GLU A 81 2.57 -11.61 -12.77
C GLU A 81 1.74 -11.60 -11.48
N ARG A 82 2.29 -11.04 -10.40
CA ARG A 82 1.59 -10.93 -9.13
C ARG A 82 0.53 -9.82 -9.09
N LEU A 83 0.51 -8.91 -10.08
CA LEU A 83 -0.58 -7.95 -10.22
C LEU A 83 -1.92 -8.58 -10.64
N GLY A 84 -1.92 -9.85 -11.09
CA GLY A 84 -3.14 -10.51 -11.55
C GLY A 84 -3.86 -9.70 -12.64
N ASP A 85 -5.17 -9.46 -12.50
CA ASP A 85 -5.97 -8.65 -13.45
C ASP A 85 -5.54 -7.18 -13.48
N GLY A 86 -4.82 -6.69 -12.46
CA GLY A 86 -4.23 -5.35 -12.42
C GLY A 86 -3.13 -5.13 -13.44
N ALA A 87 -2.49 -6.20 -13.95
CA ALA A 87 -1.42 -6.10 -14.93
C ALA A 87 -1.86 -5.34 -16.20
N ARG A 88 -3.10 -5.55 -16.67
CA ARG A 88 -3.63 -4.84 -17.83
C ARG A 88 -3.73 -3.32 -17.61
N LEU A 89 -4.02 -2.89 -16.40
CA LEU A 89 -4.11 -1.46 -16.04
C LEU A 89 -2.71 -0.86 -15.92
N HIS A 90 -1.77 -1.62 -15.33
CA HIS A 90 -0.37 -1.23 -15.27
C HIS A 90 0.24 -1.06 -16.67
N GLU A 91 0.03 -2.01 -17.59
CA GLU A 91 0.52 -1.96 -18.97
C GLU A 91 -0.10 -0.81 -19.79
N ALA A 92 -1.38 -0.48 -19.53
CA ALA A 92 -2.10 0.56 -20.24
C ALA A 92 -1.87 1.98 -19.68
N ALA A 93 -1.35 2.10 -18.45
CA ALA A 93 -1.18 3.38 -17.79
C ALA A 93 -0.10 4.23 -18.47
N PRO A 94 -0.33 5.54 -18.68
CA PRO A 94 0.67 6.46 -19.26
C PRO A 94 1.93 6.60 -18.40
N PHE A 95 1.85 6.27 -17.11
CA PHE A 95 2.99 6.27 -16.19
C PHE A 95 2.79 5.26 -15.09
N THR A 96 3.86 4.58 -14.72
CA THR A 96 3.85 3.52 -13.73
C THR A 96 4.87 3.76 -12.62
N ILE A 97 4.49 3.41 -11.39
CA ILE A 97 5.35 3.51 -10.22
C ILE A 97 5.29 2.17 -9.47
N THR A 98 6.43 1.73 -8.93
CA THR A 98 6.49 0.64 -7.95
C THR A 98 7.03 1.17 -6.64
N VAL A 99 6.37 0.83 -5.52
CA VAL A 99 6.90 0.97 -4.16
C VAL A 99 6.88 -0.41 -3.52
N ASP A 100 8.06 -0.93 -3.15
CA ASP A 100 8.18 -2.32 -2.72
C ASP A 100 9.39 -2.51 -1.79
N HIS A 101 9.30 -3.46 -0.88
CA HIS A 101 10.41 -3.85 -0.03
C HIS A 101 11.04 -5.21 -0.42
N HIS A 102 10.50 -5.88 -1.43
CA HIS A 102 11.09 -7.12 -1.89
C HIS A 102 12.37 -6.88 -2.70
N ALA A 103 13.36 -7.76 -2.53
CA ALA A 103 14.54 -7.78 -3.39
C ALA A 103 14.15 -8.26 -4.80
N VAL A 104 14.14 -7.36 -5.77
CA VAL A 104 13.75 -7.67 -7.15
C VAL A 104 14.93 -7.50 -8.10
N PRO A 105 15.13 -8.45 -9.05
CA PRO A 105 16.26 -8.37 -9.98
C PRO A 105 16.04 -7.32 -11.07
N ARG A 106 14.81 -6.87 -11.30
CA ARG A 106 14.46 -5.97 -12.40
C ARG A 106 13.26 -5.09 -12.05
N ALA A 107 13.38 -3.79 -12.32
CA ALA A 107 12.27 -2.85 -12.24
C ALA A 107 11.18 -3.22 -13.26
N MET A 108 9.92 -3.09 -12.86
CA MET A 108 8.75 -3.33 -13.72
C MET A 108 7.99 -2.05 -14.10
N SER A 109 8.34 -0.93 -13.52
CA SER A 109 7.67 0.37 -13.71
C SER A 109 8.63 1.44 -14.20
N ASP A 110 8.08 2.57 -14.70
CA ASP A 110 8.86 3.74 -15.14
C ASP A 110 9.67 4.34 -13.99
N LEU A 111 9.12 4.30 -12.78
CA LEU A 111 9.80 4.70 -11.55
C LEU A 111 9.64 3.59 -10.51
N SER A 112 10.74 3.17 -9.90
CA SER A 112 10.72 2.19 -8.82
C SER A 112 11.43 2.75 -7.59
N TYR A 113 10.74 2.70 -6.46
CA TYR A 113 11.30 2.90 -5.14
C TYR A 113 11.24 1.56 -4.40
N THR A 114 12.37 0.86 -4.39
CA THR A 114 12.48 -0.47 -3.78
C THR A 114 13.59 -0.44 -2.74
N ASP A 115 13.26 -0.83 -1.51
CA ASP A 115 14.22 -0.92 -0.40
C ASP A 115 14.10 -2.28 0.31
N PRO A 116 14.96 -3.27 -0.03
CA PRO A 116 14.92 -4.58 0.60
C PRO A 116 15.31 -4.61 2.08
N ASP A 117 15.86 -3.54 2.60
CA ASP A 117 16.21 -3.42 4.02
C ASP A 117 15.04 -2.87 4.85
N ALA A 118 13.99 -2.35 4.19
CA ALA A 118 12.78 -1.90 4.88
C ALA A 118 11.98 -3.07 5.45
N ALA A 119 11.44 -2.90 6.65
CA ALA A 119 10.66 -3.93 7.33
C ALA A 119 9.35 -4.29 6.63
N SER A 120 8.78 -3.38 5.83
CA SER A 120 7.55 -3.57 5.06
C SER A 120 7.37 -2.46 4.01
N THR A 121 6.57 -2.72 2.98
CA THR A 121 6.15 -1.69 2.03
C THR A 121 5.33 -0.59 2.71
N SER A 122 4.51 -0.94 3.70
CA SER A 122 3.74 0.02 4.49
C SER A 122 4.60 1.03 5.23
N LEU A 123 5.79 0.64 5.70
CA LEU A 123 6.76 1.58 6.28
C LEU A 123 7.27 2.57 5.23
N LEU A 124 7.60 2.10 4.03
CA LEU A 124 7.98 2.96 2.92
C LEU A 124 6.87 3.95 2.53
N ILE A 125 5.61 3.51 2.52
CA ILE A 125 4.45 4.38 2.26
C ILE A 125 4.28 5.43 3.36
N TRP A 126 4.50 5.07 4.64
CA TRP A 126 4.47 6.02 5.75
C TRP A 126 5.49 7.15 5.59
N GLU A 127 6.70 6.81 5.18
CA GLU A 127 7.77 7.78 4.90
C GLU A 127 7.49 8.60 3.64
N LEU A 128 7.00 7.94 2.58
CA LEU A 128 6.61 8.60 1.34
C LEU A 128 5.51 9.63 1.56
N ALA A 129 4.48 9.32 2.37
CA ALA A 129 3.41 10.25 2.71
C ALA A 129 3.95 11.54 3.34
N ALA A 130 4.92 11.43 4.26
CA ALA A 130 5.61 12.58 4.83
C ALA A 130 6.38 13.39 3.78
N CYS A 131 7.13 12.73 2.90
CA CYS A 131 7.89 13.38 1.83
C CYS A 131 6.97 14.12 0.82
N LEU A 132 5.77 13.61 0.59
CA LEU A 132 4.77 14.24 -0.27
C LEU A 132 4.06 15.43 0.41
N GLY A 133 4.22 15.61 1.73
CA GLY A 133 3.54 16.64 2.50
C GLY A 133 2.06 16.29 2.82
N ALA A 134 1.69 15.02 2.73
CA ALA A 134 0.38 14.56 3.19
C ALA A 134 0.32 14.55 4.73
N ASP A 135 -0.88 14.81 5.26
CA ASP A 135 -1.12 14.62 6.69
C ASP A 135 -1.16 13.10 6.98
N ARG A 136 -0.25 12.66 7.84
CA ARG A 136 -0.18 11.26 8.28
C ARG A 136 -1.16 11.03 9.43
N ASP A 137 -2.44 11.25 9.14
CA ASP A 137 -3.54 11.12 10.09
C ASP A 137 -3.82 9.67 10.50
N ARG A 138 -4.83 9.50 11.35
CA ARG A 138 -5.25 8.19 11.84
C ARG A 138 -5.57 7.19 10.71
N LEU A 139 -6.09 7.64 9.55
CA LEU A 139 -6.46 6.74 8.46
C LEU A 139 -5.20 6.14 7.82
N VAL A 140 -4.24 7.01 7.47
CA VAL A 140 -2.93 6.60 6.94
C VAL A 140 -2.20 5.74 7.97
N ALA A 141 -2.17 6.19 9.24
CA ALA A 141 -1.49 5.51 10.32
C ALA A 141 -2.04 4.09 10.58
N SER A 142 -3.37 3.92 10.61
CA SER A 142 -3.98 2.60 10.86
C SER A 142 -3.67 1.62 9.72
N CYS A 143 -3.70 2.07 8.47
CA CYS A 143 -3.35 1.25 7.32
C CYS A 143 -1.87 0.84 7.37
N CYS A 144 -0.95 1.80 7.50
CA CYS A 144 0.48 1.53 7.51
C CYS A 144 0.92 0.71 8.73
N TYR A 145 0.32 0.95 9.91
CA TYR A 145 0.60 0.15 11.10
C TYR A 145 0.20 -1.32 10.92
N THR A 146 -0.95 -1.57 10.28
CA THR A 146 -1.40 -2.93 10.00
C THR A 146 -0.40 -3.67 9.14
N GLY A 147 0.05 -3.07 8.03
CA GLY A 147 1.04 -3.70 7.17
C GLY A 147 2.37 -3.94 7.88
N LEU A 148 2.91 -2.94 8.56
CA LEU A 148 4.15 -3.08 9.32
C LEU A 148 4.04 -4.18 10.38
N MET A 149 2.93 -4.25 11.12
CA MET A 149 2.71 -5.24 12.17
C MET A 149 2.61 -6.66 11.59
N THR A 150 1.91 -6.85 10.49
CA THR A 150 1.74 -8.18 9.88
C THR A 150 3.05 -8.69 9.30
N ASP A 151 3.77 -7.87 8.57
CA ASP A 151 4.99 -8.25 7.87
C ASP A 151 6.19 -8.49 8.82
N THR A 152 6.19 -7.80 9.95
CA THR A 152 7.15 -8.05 11.04
C THR A 152 6.74 -9.21 11.98
N GLY A 153 5.64 -9.93 11.67
CA GLY A 153 5.11 -10.97 12.54
C GLY A 153 4.82 -10.46 13.95
N ARG A 154 4.15 -9.33 14.05
CA ARG A 154 3.90 -8.61 15.32
C ARG A 154 5.21 -8.22 16.04
N PHE A 155 6.16 -7.70 15.27
CA PHE A 155 7.49 -7.28 15.74
C PHE A 155 8.35 -8.42 16.33
N GLN A 156 8.18 -9.64 15.81
CA GLN A 156 8.93 -10.83 16.25
C GLN A 156 9.87 -11.39 15.19
N HIS A 157 9.72 -11.00 13.93
CA HIS A 157 10.57 -11.46 12.83
C HIS A 157 11.91 -10.70 12.78
N GLY A 158 12.89 -11.28 12.09
CA GLY A 158 14.24 -10.73 11.97
C GLY A 158 14.35 -9.42 11.19
N ASN A 159 13.31 -9.02 10.43
CA ASN A 159 13.20 -7.72 9.78
C ASN A 159 12.74 -6.59 10.73
N THR A 160 12.48 -6.89 12.00
CA THR A 160 12.08 -5.91 13.02
C THR A 160 13.32 -5.19 13.55
N ASP A 161 13.58 -4.02 13.04
CA ASP A 161 14.71 -3.18 13.40
C ASP A 161 14.29 -1.88 14.14
N ALA A 162 15.23 -0.98 14.37
CA ALA A 162 14.97 0.31 15.01
C ALA A 162 14.07 1.22 14.17
N ALA A 163 14.14 1.13 12.83
CA ALA A 163 13.29 1.90 11.92
C ALA A 163 11.84 1.40 12.00
N ALA A 164 11.60 0.08 12.06
CA ALA A 164 10.29 -0.51 12.27
C ALA A 164 9.64 -0.03 13.57
N PHE A 165 10.36 -0.05 14.69
CA PHE A 165 9.85 0.45 15.98
C PHE A 165 9.60 1.96 15.98
N LYS A 166 10.46 2.74 15.33
CA LYS A 166 10.26 4.19 15.17
C LYS A 166 9.01 4.47 14.37
N GLY A 167 8.84 3.83 13.21
CA GLY A 167 7.64 3.97 12.38
C GLY A 167 6.37 3.57 13.12
N ALA A 168 6.39 2.44 13.84
CA ALA A 168 5.28 1.99 14.67
C ALA A 168 4.92 3.02 15.74
N TRP A 169 5.90 3.59 16.43
CA TRP A 169 5.67 4.64 17.42
C TRP A 169 5.03 5.88 16.78
N GLU A 170 5.55 6.35 15.65
CA GLU A 170 4.97 7.51 14.92
C GLU A 170 3.51 7.25 14.49
N MET A 171 3.21 6.04 13.99
CA MET A 171 1.86 5.65 13.57
C MET A 171 0.89 5.58 14.78
N VAL A 172 1.35 5.10 15.93
CA VAL A 172 0.56 5.09 17.17
C VAL A 172 0.31 6.51 17.68
N ASP A 173 1.32 7.37 17.65
CA ASP A 173 1.19 8.79 18.01
C ASP A 173 0.20 9.52 17.09
N ALA A 174 0.14 9.14 15.81
CA ALA A 174 -0.83 9.63 14.83
C ALA A 174 -2.24 9.00 14.96
N GLY A 175 -2.45 8.07 15.90
CA GLY A 175 -3.76 7.54 16.27
C GLY A 175 -4.08 6.13 15.79
N ALA A 176 -3.12 5.36 15.29
CA ALA A 176 -3.32 3.92 15.11
C ALA A 176 -3.54 3.25 16.49
N ASP A 177 -4.48 2.30 16.57
CA ASP A 177 -4.78 1.54 17.79
C ASP A 177 -4.21 0.12 17.68
N PRO A 178 -3.01 -0.16 18.25
CA PRO A 178 -2.40 -1.48 18.19
C PRO A 178 -3.26 -2.59 18.75
N GLY A 179 -4.01 -2.26 19.83
CA GLY A 179 -4.87 -3.23 20.49
C GLY A 179 -6.09 -3.61 19.66
N ALA A 180 -6.70 -2.66 18.97
CA ALA A 180 -7.80 -2.93 18.03
C ALA A 180 -7.30 -3.73 16.81
N ILE A 181 -6.21 -3.28 16.19
CA ILE A 181 -5.62 -3.91 15.00
C ILE A 181 -5.16 -5.35 15.28
N SER A 182 -4.54 -5.61 16.44
CA SER A 182 -4.06 -6.96 16.77
C SER A 182 -5.19 -7.98 17.08
N ARG A 183 -6.43 -7.52 17.32
CA ARG A 183 -7.59 -8.38 17.61
C ARG A 183 -8.46 -8.67 16.40
N ALA A 184 -8.31 -7.89 15.35
CA ALA A 184 -9.02 -8.08 14.08
C ALA A 184 -8.42 -9.24 13.28
#